data_ed6ff787a92e9d2876e7e84143eb9916
#
_entry.id   ed6ff787a92e9d2876e7e84143eb9916
#
_cell.length_a   1.000
_cell.length_b   1.000
_cell.length_c   1.000
_cell.angle_alpha   90.00
_cell.angle_beta   90.00
_cell.angle_gamma   90.00
#
_symmetry.space_group_name_H-M   'P 1'
#
loop_
_entity.id
_entity.type
_entity.pdbx_description
1 polymer ?
#
loop_
_entity_poly.entity_id
_entity_poly.type
_entity_poly.pdbx_seq_one_letter_code
_entity_poly.pdbx_strand_id
1 'polypeptide(L)'
;MRLNDNNTFIGINPPYQLSVIHSSKLIYPREIYQRGVERKRVELIARDFNEYIVNEPKVSFRNGRYYVMDGQHTIEGCILLNGGEDRPILCKVYTGLTMEQEALLFAEQNGRAAPLSAGIKLRAKVVGGDAPSKAFVAATNRAGLSLNYDSMQLSDYRIGCVGTALKLYDQLGEEIYCEALRHIVEAWEGKPDSFRAAVLRGVMYFVQLYHGQYSEERLVRALSGVHPMELYRVSRDNPAKLPGWRRYVYPIYTTYNGKCRKDALPMKF
;
A
#
# COMPACT_ATOMS: atom_id res chain seq x y z
N MET A 1 -13.54 15.70 -15.65
CA MET A 1 -13.00 15.11 -14.42
C MET A 1 -13.60 15.90 -13.27
N ARG A 2 -14.49 15.28 -12.47
CA ARG A 2 -15.07 15.94 -11.30
C ARG A 2 -14.27 15.46 -10.07
N LEU A 3 -13.54 16.37 -9.46
CA LEU A 3 -13.13 16.21 -8.07
C LEU A 3 -14.29 16.74 -7.22
N ASN A 4 -14.63 16.04 -6.14
CA ASN A 4 -15.76 16.37 -5.27
C ASN A 4 -15.76 17.82 -4.78
N ASP A 5 -16.91 18.29 -4.37
CA ASP A 5 -17.45 19.65 -4.21
C ASP A 5 -16.55 20.79 -3.71
N ASN A 6 -15.34 20.51 -3.25
CA ASN A 6 -14.37 21.52 -2.84
C ASN A 6 -13.12 21.63 -3.75
N ASN A 7 -13.00 20.82 -4.82
CA ASN A 7 -11.84 20.80 -5.71
C ASN A 7 -12.21 20.50 -7.17
N THR A 8 -13.23 21.14 -7.70
CA THR A 8 -13.74 20.88 -9.04
C THR A 8 -12.99 21.71 -10.07
N PHE A 9 -12.19 21.08 -10.93
CA PHE A 9 -11.78 21.69 -12.19
C PHE A 9 -12.92 21.57 -13.19
N ILE A 10 -13.81 22.55 -13.20
CA ILE A 10 -14.78 22.72 -14.28
C ILE A 10 -14.28 23.88 -15.11
N GLY A 11 -13.54 23.61 -16.16
CA GLY A 11 -13.12 24.63 -17.09
C GLY A 11 -13.07 24.09 -18.52
N ILE A 12 -13.54 24.88 -19.45
CA ILE A 12 -13.39 24.66 -20.88
C ILE A 12 -11.90 24.79 -21.28
N ASN A 13 -11.11 25.55 -20.51
CA ASN A 13 -9.67 25.70 -20.69
C ASN A 13 -8.92 24.67 -19.85
N PRO A 14 -7.84 24.05 -20.38
CA PRO A 14 -7.02 23.16 -19.59
C PRO A 14 -6.42 23.92 -18.41
N PRO A 15 -6.40 23.35 -17.19
CA PRO A 15 -5.89 24.00 -15.99
C PRO A 15 -4.34 23.99 -15.94
N TYR A 16 -3.70 24.01 -17.11
CA TYR A 16 -2.24 23.99 -17.24
C TYR A 16 -1.77 24.87 -18.38
N GLN A 17 -0.52 25.26 -18.32
CA GLN A 17 0.22 25.89 -19.41
C GLN A 17 1.30 24.95 -19.93
N LEU A 18 1.55 24.96 -21.25
CA LEU A 18 2.70 24.27 -21.83
C LEU A 18 3.93 25.16 -21.64
N SER A 19 4.97 24.62 -21.02
CA SER A 19 6.21 25.31 -20.76
C SER A 19 7.40 24.37 -20.91
N VAL A 20 8.48 24.88 -21.46
CA VAL A 20 9.75 24.15 -21.56
C VAL A 20 10.53 24.37 -20.25
N ILE A 21 10.81 23.28 -19.54
CA ILE A 21 11.51 23.28 -18.26
C ILE A 21 12.77 22.44 -18.41
N HIS A 22 13.91 22.96 -17.97
CA HIS A 22 15.15 22.19 -17.88
C HIS A 22 15.02 21.04 -16.87
N SER A 23 15.49 19.86 -17.23
CA SER A 23 15.36 18.66 -16.40
C SER A 23 15.98 18.83 -15.02
N SER A 24 17.05 19.62 -14.91
CA SER A 24 17.72 19.96 -13.65
C SER A 24 16.83 20.75 -12.65
N LYS A 25 15.75 21.38 -13.14
CA LYS A 25 14.79 22.13 -12.31
C LYS A 25 13.60 21.29 -11.86
N LEU A 26 13.48 20.05 -12.35
CA LEU A 26 12.37 19.16 -12.06
C LEU A 26 12.63 18.36 -10.79
N ILE A 27 11.74 18.49 -9.80
CA ILE A 27 11.85 17.86 -8.49
C ILE A 27 10.89 16.68 -8.41
N TYR A 28 11.39 15.52 -8.01
CA TYR A 28 10.57 14.32 -7.78
C TYR A 28 10.27 14.18 -6.30
N PRO A 29 9.00 14.30 -5.85
CA PRO A 29 8.64 14.13 -4.44
C PRO A 29 8.55 12.65 -4.04
N ARG A 30 9.65 11.89 -4.22
CA ARG A 30 9.73 10.43 -4.04
C ARG A 30 9.47 9.98 -2.61
N GLU A 31 9.96 10.72 -1.63
CA GLU A 31 9.79 10.38 -0.22
C GLU A 31 8.41 10.78 0.33
N ILE A 32 7.67 11.62 -0.40
CA ILE A 32 6.38 12.15 0.03
C ILE A 32 5.23 11.28 -0.50
N TYR A 33 5.06 11.17 -1.82
CA TYR A 33 3.95 10.43 -2.42
C TYR A 33 4.30 9.65 -3.70
N GLN A 34 5.44 9.90 -4.35
CA GLN A 34 5.84 9.18 -5.55
C GLN A 34 6.62 7.90 -5.24
N ARG A 35 6.68 7.01 -6.24
CA ARG A 35 7.53 5.82 -6.23
C ARG A 35 8.91 6.12 -6.81
N GLY A 36 9.87 5.23 -6.56
CA GLY A 36 11.16 5.26 -7.23
C GLY A 36 11.05 5.01 -8.74
N VAL A 37 12.10 5.39 -9.47
CA VAL A 37 12.21 5.18 -10.91
C VAL A 37 12.65 3.73 -11.18
N GLU A 38 11.94 3.06 -12.07
CA GLU A 38 12.30 1.72 -12.53
C GLU A 38 13.26 1.81 -13.72
N ARG A 39 14.54 1.46 -13.52
CA ARG A 39 15.60 1.63 -14.49
C ARG A 39 15.33 0.93 -15.83
N LYS A 40 14.82 -0.30 -15.80
CA LYS A 40 14.45 -1.04 -17.01
C LYS A 40 13.42 -0.31 -17.87
N ARG A 41 12.47 0.37 -17.23
CA ARG A 41 11.45 1.16 -17.92
C ARG A 41 12.04 2.43 -18.53
N VAL A 42 12.98 3.07 -17.86
CA VAL A 42 13.71 4.24 -18.38
C VAL A 42 14.52 3.85 -19.62
N GLU A 43 15.26 2.75 -19.56
CA GLU A 43 16.05 2.23 -20.67
C GLU A 43 15.18 1.87 -21.89
N LEU A 44 14.01 1.27 -21.64
CA LEU A 44 13.03 0.96 -22.68
C LEU A 44 12.50 2.24 -23.36
N ILE A 45 12.12 3.24 -22.56
CA ILE A 45 11.64 4.52 -23.08
C ILE A 45 12.74 5.22 -23.88
N ALA A 46 13.97 5.25 -23.38
CA ALA A 46 15.09 5.85 -24.09
C ALA A 46 15.37 5.14 -25.42
N ARG A 47 15.35 3.81 -25.43
CA ARG A 47 15.58 3.02 -26.65
C ARG A 47 14.52 3.25 -27.73
N ASP A 48 13.24 3.25 -27.32
CA ASP A 48 12.09 3.29 -28.23
C ASP A 48 11.44 4.70 -28.25
N PHE A 49 12.21 5.74 -27.89
CA PHE A 49 11.70 7.11 -27.77
C PHE A 49 11.12 7.63 -29.07
N ASN A 50 9.89 8.13 -29.00
CA ASN A 50 9.20 8.73 -30.13
C ASN A 50 8.44 9.99 -29.66
N GLU A 51 8.88 11.15 -30.15
CA GLU A 51 8.31 12.45 -29.77
C GLU A 51 6.82 12.59 -30.11
N TYR A 52 6.33 11.85 -31.11
CA TYR A 52 4.92 11.91 -31.53
C TYR A 52 3.97 11.15 -30.63
N ILE A 53 4.47 10.22 -29.80
CA ILE A 53 3.65 9.37 -28.94
C ILE A 53 3.92 9.56 -27.45
N VAL A 54 4.96 10.28 -27.10
CA VAL A 54 5.31 10.60 -25.72
C VAL A 54 4.39 11.69 -25.19
N ASN A 55 3.74 11.43 -24.05
CA ASN A 55 2.94 12.44 -23.36
C ASN A 55 3.85 13.41 -22.58
N GLU A 56 3.47 14.69 -22.59
CA GLU A 56 4.17 15.71 -21.83
C GLU A 56 4.05 15.42 -20.32
N PRO A 57 5.18 15.45 -19.60
CA PRO A 57 5.17 15.32 -18.15
C PRO A 57 4.27 16.37 -17.49
N LYS A 58 3.58 15.98 -16.41
CA LYS A 58 2.73 16.86 -15.64
C LYS A 58 3.48 17.36 -14.42
N VAL A 59 3.54 18.65 -14.27
CA VAL A 59 4.37 19.35 -13.29
C VAL A 59 3.53 20.37 -12.53
N SER A 60 3.63 20.42 -11.22
CA SER A 60 3.07 21.48 -10.39
C SER A 60 4.12 22.55 -10.12
N PHE A 61 3.76 23.81 -10.35
CA PHE A 61 4.59 24.94 -9.95
C PHE A 61 4.09 25.52 -8.63
N ARG A 62 4.89 25.34 -7.58
CA ARG A 62 4.56 25.72 -6.21
C ARG A 62 5.81 26.26 -5.50
N ASN A 63 5.66 27.37 -4.80
CA ASN A 63 6.77 28.02 -4.05
C ASN A 63 8.05 28.21 -4.88
N GLY A 64 7.91 28.63 -6.15
CA GLY A 64 9.04 28.90 -7.05
C GLY A 64 9.74 27.64 -7.59
N ARG A 65 9.17 26.44 -7.40
CA ARG A 65 9.76 25.15 -7.79
C ARG A 65 8.80 24.29 -8.59
N TYR A 66 9.36 23.41 -9.44
CA TYR A 66 8.63 22.51 -10.32
C TYR A 66 8.62 21.10 -9.76
N TYR A 67 7.45 20.62 -9.30
CA TYR A 67 7.27 19.27 -8.76
C TYR A 67 6.61 18.35 -9.79
N VAL A 68 7.28 17.27 -10.14
CA VAL A 68 6.76 16.29 -11.12
C VAL A 68 5.62 15.51 -10.48
N MET A 69 4.44 15.56 -11.09
CA MET A 69 3.28 14.76 -10.67
C MET A 69 3.17 13.46 -11.48
N ASP A 70 3.53 13.51 -12.78
CA ASP A 70 3.50 12.34 -13.68
C ASP A 70 4.56 12.49 -14.76
N GLY A 71 5.02 11.36 -15.32
CA GLY A 71 6.00 11.33 -16.41
C GLY A 71 7.46 11.25 -15.95
N GLN A 72 7.76 10.90 -14.70
CA GLN A 72 9.14 10.77 -14.21
C GLN A 72 10.01 9.81 -15.08
N HIS A 73 9.45 8.67 -15.53
CA HIS A 73 10.19 7.74 -16.40
C HIS A 73 10.46 8.33 -17.78
N THR A 74 9.55 9.14 -18.30
CA THR A 74 9.74 9.88 -19.56
C THR A 74 10.86 10.90 -19.43
N ILE A 75 10.86 11.68 -18.34
CA ILE A 75 11.91 12.67 -18.06
C ILE A 75 13.28 11.98 -17.95
N GLU A 76 13.38 10.93 -17.15
CA GLU A 76 14.64 10.15 -17.00
C GLU A 76 15.07 9.49 -18.32
N GLY A 77 14.12 8.99 -19.14
CA GLY A 77 14.39 8.48 -20.49
C GLY A 77 14.95 9.56 -21.40
N CYS A 78 14.41 10.77 -21.34
CA CYS A 78 14.91 11.91 -22.09
C CYS A 78 16.32 12.32 -21.66
N ILE A 79 16.59 12.31 -20.34
CA ILE A 79 17.93 12.59 -19.80
C ILE A 79 18.91 11.53 -20.28
N LEU A 80 18.53 10.24 -20.22
CA LEU A 80 19.38 9.14 -20.69
C LEU A 80 19.70 9.25 -22.17
N LEU A 81 18.72 9.62 -23.01
CA LEU A 81 18.94 9.91 -24.45
C LEU A 81 19.92 11.04 -24.70
N ASN A 82 19.99 12.00 -23.77
CA ASN A 82 20.91 13.15 -23.85
C ASN A 82 22.25 12.85 -23.14
N GLY A 83 22.63 11.59 -23.01
CA GLY A 83 23.90 11.21 -22.41
C GLY A 83 23.98 11.44 -20.89
N GLY A 84 22.86 11.66 -20.23
CA GLY A 84 22.79 12.00 -18.79
C GLY A 84 22.84 13.49 -18.50
N GLU A 85 22.98 14.31 -19.52
CA GLU A 85 23.08 15.76 -19.40
C GLU A 85 21.70 16.43 -19.26
N ASP A 86 21.69 17.65 -18.69
CA ASP A 86 20.49 18.49 -18.61
C ASP A 86 19.89 18.79 -19.97
N ARG A 87 18.58 18.65 -20.10
CA ARG A 87 17.89 18.99 -21.35
C ARG A 87 16.56 19.70 -21.10
N PRO A 88 16.14 20.57 -22.05
CA PRO A 88 14.80 21.16 -22.02
C PRO A 88 13.74 20.10 -22.30
N ILE A 89 12.67 20.09 -21.50
CA ILE A 89 11.54 19.16 -21.63
C ILE A 89 10.25 19.96 -21.67
N LEU A 90 9.40 19.71 -22.66
CA LEU A 90 8.06 20.29 -22.72
C LEU A 90 7.16 19.64 -21.68
N CYS A 91 6.61 20.45 -20.77
CA CYS A 91 5.81 20.01 -19.65
C CYS A 91 4.44 20.69 -19.62
N LYS A 92 3.44 19.99 -19.09
CA LYS A 92 2.16 20.56 -18.66
C LYS A 92 2.32 21.10 -17.24
N VAL A 93 2.39 22.42 -17.10
CA VAL A 93 2.61 23.08 -15.80
C VAL A 93 1.29 23.54 -15.20
N TYR A 94 0.96 23.00 -14.03
CA TYR A 94 -0.19 23.38 -13.22
C TYR A 94 0.25 24.37 -12.14
N THR A 95 -0.55 25.41 -11.90
CA THR A 95 -0.30 26.40 -10.85
C THR A 95 -1.44 26.37 -9.83
N GLY A 96 -1.14 26.78 -8.60
CA GLY A 96 -2.15 26.89 -7.54
C GLY A 96 -2.55 25.56 -6.88
N LEU A 97 -1.85 24.47 -7.15
CA LEU A 97 -2.06 23.21 -6.44
C LEU A 97 -1.35 23.22 -5.09
N THR A 98 -2.00 22.62 -4.09
CA THR A 98 -1.34 22.25 -2.83
C THR A 98 -0.64 20.89 -2.96
N MET A 99 0.25 20.57 -2.03
CA MET A 99 0.94 19.27 -1.99
C MET A 99 -0.06 18.09 -1.86
N GLU A 100 -1.11 18.30 -1.07
CA GLU A 100 -2.19 17.30 -0.89
C GLU A 100 -2.93 17.05 -2.20
N GLN A 101 -3.23 18.11 -2.96
CA GLN A 101 -3.88 17.99 -4.27
C GLN A 101 -2.97 17.29 -5.28
N GLU A 102 -1.66 17.61 -5.30
CA GLU A 102 -0.67 16.91 -6.12
C GLU A 102 -0.67 15.40 -5.83
N ALA A 103 -0.67 15.03 -4.53
CA ALA A 103 -0.68 13.62 -4.11
C ALA A 103 -1.96 12.88 -4.53
N LEU A 104 -3.13 13.52 -4.41
CA LEU A 104 -4.40 12.96 -4.85
C LEU A 104 -4.44 12.77 -6.38
N LEU A 105 -4.04 13.77 -7.14
CA LEU A 105 -3.96 13.70 -8.60
C LEU A 105 -2.99 12.59 -9.07
N PHE A 106 -1.84 12.46 -8.41
CA PHE A 106 -0.91 11.37 -8.66
C PHE A 106 -1.56 10.00 -8.45
N ALA A 107 -2.28 9.81 -7.34
CA ALA A 107 -2.95 8.56 -7.03
C ALA A 107 -4.05 8.20 -8.05
N GLU A 108 -4.84 9.17 -8.48
CA GLU A 108 -5.94 8.97 -9.45
C GLU A 108 -5.43 8.67 -10.86
N GLN A 109 -4.43 9.41 -11.35
CA GLN A 109 -3.90 9.22 -12.70
C GLN A 109 -3.24 7.86 -12.88
N ASN A 110 -2.42 7.46 -11.94
CA ASN A 110 -1.72 6.17 -12.01
C ASN A 110 -2.64 4.97 -11.77
N GLY A 111 -3.85 5.20 -11.26
CA GLY A 111 -4.87 4.16 -11.11
C GLY A 111 -5.43 3.61 -12.42
N ARG A 112 -5.23 4.32 -13.55
CA ARG A 112 -5.81 3.97 -14.85
C ARG A 112 -4.79 3.39 -15.85
N ALA A 113 -3.53 3.81 -15.82
CA ALA A 113 -2.53 3.44 -16.83
C ALA A 113 -1.58 2.29 -16.41
N ALA A 114 -1.14 2.28 -15.15
CA ALA A 114 -0.43 1.17 -14.51
C ALA A 114 -0.82 1.20 -13.03
N PRO A 115 -1.56 0.22 -12.52
CA PRO A 115 -2.09 0.28 -11.17
C PRO A 115 -0.96 0.42 -10.16
N LEU A 116 -0.99 1.53 -9.40
CA LEU A 116 -0.11 1.70 -8.25
C LEU A 116 -0.32 0.56 -7.26
N SER A 117 0.73 0.16 -6.58
CA SER A 117 0.61 -0.76 -5.44
C SER A 117 -0.30 -0.16 -4.37
N ALA A 118 -0.96 -1.02 -3.59
CA ALA A 118 -1.84 -0.58 -2.51
C ALA A 118 -1.10 0.31 -1.49
N GLY A 119 0.19 0.03 -1.24
CA GLY A 119 1.03 0.84 -0.36
C GLY A 119 1.22 2.26 -0.89
N ILE A 120 1.59 2.42 -2.15
CA ILE A 120 1.81 3.74 -2.76
C ILE A 120 0.50 4.54 -2.81
N LYS A 121 -0.63 3.89 -3.16
CA LYS A 121 -1.95 4.53 -3.13
C LYS A 121 -2.31 5.01 -1.73
N LEU A 122 -2.08 4.18 -0.71
CA LEU A 122 -2.35 4.53 0.66
C LEU A 122 -1.49 5.72 1.10
N ARG A 123 -0.18 5.71 0.83
CA ARG A 123 0.71 6.82 1.15
C ARG A 123 0.23 8.14 0.56
N ALA A 124 -0.11 8.14 -0.72
CA ALA A 124 -0.63 9.32 -1.41
C ALA A 124 -1.95 9.83 -0.80
N LYS A 125 -2.87 8.91 -0.43
CA LYS A 125 -4.12 9.26 0.25
C LYS A 125 -3.87 9.86 1.64
N VAL A 126 -2.95 9.30 2.42
CA VAL A 126 -2.58 9.83 3.75
C VAL A 126 -2.03 11.25 3.63
N VAL A 127 -1.13 11.48 2.68
CA VAL A 127 -0.59 12.83 2.39
C VAL A 127 -1.70 13.77 1.91
N GLY A 128 -2.60 13.28 1.07
CA GLY A 128 -3.78 14.01 0.58
C GLY A 128 -4.88 14.25 1.62
N GLY A 129 -4.65 13.89 2.88
CA GLY A 129 -5.57 14.20 3.97
C GLY A 129 -6.73 13.22 4.17
N ASP A 130 -6.79 12.10 3.42
CA ASP A 130 -7.88 11.11 3.48
C ASP A 130 -8.03 10.54 4.90
N ALA A 131 -9.14 10.86 5.57
CA ALA A 131 -9.35 10.51 6.97
C ALA A 131 -9.41 8.99 7.23
N PRO A 132 -10.10 8.15 6.42
CA PRO A 132 -10.06 6.70 6.59
C PRO A 132 -8.65 6.11 6.47
N SER A 133 -7.86 6.58 5.51
CA SER A 133 -6.47 6.12 5.35
C SER A 133 -5.58 6.51 6.53
N LYS A 134 -5.77 7.71 7.08
CA LYS A 134 -5.07 8.14 8.31
C LYS A 134 -5.47 7.30 9.52
N ALA A 135 -6.75 6.97 9.68
CA ALA A 135 -7.25 6.12 10.76
C ALA A 135 -6.64 4.72 10.70
N PHE A 136 -6.59 4.09 9.53
CA PHE A 136 -5.95 2.79 9.33
C PHE A 136 -4.46 2.81 9.71
N VAL A 137 -3.72 3.82 9.27
CA VAL A 137 -2.29 3.96 9.61
C VAL A 137 -2.12 4.16 11.11
N ALA A 138 -2.94 5.01 11.74
CA ALA A 138 -2.90 5.23 13.18
C ALA A 138 -3.21 3.95 13.97
N ALA A 139 -4.21 3.16 13.54
CA ALA A 139 -4.54 1.86 14.14
C ALA A 139 -3.36 0.87 14.06
N THR A 140 -2.69 0.79 12.90
CA THR A 140 -1.49 -0.05 12.72
C THR A 140 -0.34 0.41 13.62
N ASN A 141 -0.10 1.72 13.72
CA ASN A 141 0.95 2.28 14.55
C ASN A 141 0.69 2.04 16.06
N ARG A 142 -0.56 2.08 16.52
CA ARG A 142 -0.93 1.76 17.91
C ARG A 142 -0.61 0.31 18.30
N ALA A 143 -0.61 -0.60 17.34
CA ALA A 143 -0.16 -1.98 17.54
C ALA A 143 1.40 -2.13 17.54
N GLY A 144 2.15 -1.03 17.50
CA GLY A 144 3.61 -1.05 17.44
C GLY A 144 4.19 -1.42 16.06
N LEU A 145 3.35 -1.37 15.02
CA LEU A 145 3.73 -1.80 13.67
C LEU A 145 3.79 -0.62 12.70
N SER A 146 4.57 -0.78 11.64
CA SER A 146 4.62 0.15 10.52
C SER A 146 4.20 -0.53 9.21
N LEU A 147 3.95 0.27 8.17
CA LEU A 147 3.59 -0.21 6.84
C LEU A 147 4.77 -0.07 5.87
N ASN A 148 4.99 -1.07 5.04
CA ASN A 148 5.91 -0.97 3.92
C ASN A 148 5.15 -0.51 2.68
N TYR A 149 5.25 0.77 2.35
CA TYR A 149 4.51 1.37 1.24
C TYR A 149 5.08 0.99 -0.14
N ASP A 150 6.38 0.75 -0.21
CA ASP A 150 7.09 0.64 -1.49
C ASP A 150 7.27 -0.79 -1.97
N SER A 151 7.28 -1.76 -1.06
CA SER A 151 7.50 -3.16 -1.40
C SER A 151 6.70 -4.11 -0.52
N MET A 152 6.56 -5.35 -0.99
CA MET A 152 6.00 -6.46 -0.19
C MET A 152 7.07 -7.20 0.62
N GLN A 153 8.27 -6.63 0.74
CA GLN A 153 9.37 -7.24 1.47
C GLN A 153 9.00 -7.39 2.95
N LEU A 154 9.26 -8.58 3.46
CA LEU A 154 9.07 -8.89 4.87
C LEU A 154 10.19 -8.28 5.70
N SER A 155 9.84 -7.67 6.82
CA SER A 155 10.79 -7.11 7.80
C SER A 155 10.15 -7.07 9.18
N ASP A 156 11.00 -6.94 10.22
CA ASP A 156 10.54 -6.92 11.60
C ASP A 156 9.59 -5.73 11.86
N TYR A 157 8.53 -5.99 12.60
CA TYR A 157 7.51 -5.00 12.98
C TYR A 157 6.92 -4.21 11.81
N ARG A 158 6.90 -4.79 10.59
CA ARG A 158 6.45 -4.10 9.39
C ARG A 158 5.57 -4.97 8.51
N ILE A 159 4.40 -4.43 8.16
CA ILE A 159 3.44 -5.09 7.27
C ILE A 159 3.75 -4.71 5.82
N GLY A 160 4.19 -5.68 5.00
CA GLY A 160 4.42 -5.49 3.57
C GLY A 160 3.16 -5.72 2.71
N CYS A 161 2.23 -6.56 3.15
CA CYS A 161 0.99 -6.83 2.41
C CYS A 161 -0.11 -5.77 2.70
N VAL A 162 0.23 -4.49 2.49
CA VAL A 162 -0.60 -3.33 2.83
C VAL A 162 -2.03 -3.44 2.31
N GLY A 163 -2.23 -3.88 1.06
CA GLY A 163 -3.57 -4.03 0.48
C GLY A 163 -4.42 -5.09 1.18
N THR A 164 -3.80 -6.15 1.70
CA THR A 164 -4.51 -7.16 2.50
C THR A 164 -4.87 -6.60 3.87
N ALA A 165 -3.94 -5.92 4.54
CA ALA A 165 -4.16 -5.34 5.85
C ALA A 165 -5.26 -4.26 5.82
N LEU A 166 -5.22 -3.35 4.84
CA LEU A 166 -6.27 -2.34 4.64
C LEU A 166 -7.64 -2.98 4.43
N LYS A 167 -7.72 -3.98 3.53
CA LYS A 167 -8.99 -4.67 3.27
C LYS A 167 -9.55 -5.35 4.53
N LEU A 168 -8.70 -5.93 5.36
CA LEU A 168 -9.12 -6.55 6.62
C LEU A 168 -9.59 -5.50 7.62
N TYR A 169 -8.89 -4.37 7.73
CA TYR A 169 -9.32 -3.24 8.55
C TYR A 169 -10.70 -2.72 8.14
N ASP A 170 -10.92 -2.51 6.85
CA ASP A 170 -12.20 -2.03 6.31
C ASP A 170 -13.35 -3.03 6.54
N GLN A 171 -13.06 -4.33 6.47
CA GLN A 171 -14.07 -5.39 6.62
C GLN A 171 -14.39 -5.74 8.07
N LEU A 172 -13.41 -5.71 8.96
CA LEU A 172 -13.53 -6.23 10.32
C LEU A 172 -13.68 -5.14 11.38
N GLY A 173 -13.35 -3.90 11.01
CA GLY A 173 -13.32 -2.77 11.92
C GLY A 173 -12.02 -2.67 12.72
N GLU A 174 -11.84 -1.51 13.31
CA GLU A 174 -10.61 -1.14 14.03
C GLU A 174 -10.35 -2.03 15.26
N GLU A 175 -11.39 -2.35 16.02
CA GLU A 175 -11.29 -3.13 17.26
C GLU A 175 -10.68 -4.52 16.99
N ILE A 176 -11.31 -5.30 16.11
CA ILE A 176 -10.85 -6.64 15.71
C ILE A 176 -9.46 -6.58 15.07
N TYR A 177 -9.22 -5.58 14.24
CA TYR A 177 -7.93 -5.39 13.59
C TYR A 177 -6.80 -5.16 14.60
N CYS A 178 -6.99 -4.25 15.56
CA CYS A 178 -5.99 -3.93 16.58
C CYS A 178 -5.77 -5.10 17.56
N GLU A 179 -6.85 -5.76 17.97
CA GLU A 179 -6.80 -6.94 18.85
C GLU A 179 -5.98 -8.06 18.20
N ALA A 180 -6.28 -8.39 16.95
CA ALA A 180 -5.57 -9.44 16.22
C ALA A 180 -4.09 -9.10 15.99
N LEU A 181 -3.76 -7.84 15.67
CA LEU A 181 -2.36 -7.41 15.53
C LEU A 181 -1.59 -7.51 16.85
N ARG A 182 -2.20 -7.16 17.96
CA ARG A 182 -1.61 -7.33 19.30
C ARG A 182 -1.25 -8.79 19.55
N HIS A 183 -2.16 -9.72 19.32
CA HIS A 183 -1.87 -11.16 19.48
C HIS A 183 -0.75 -11.66 18.56
N ILE A 184 -0.69 -11.15 17.32
CA ILE A 184 0.38 -11.49 16.38
C ILE A 184 1.74 -11.00 16.90
N VAL A 185 1.80 -9.77 17.40
CA VAL A 185 3.03 -9.20 17.95
C VAL A 185 3.46 -9.93 19.22
N GLU A 186 2.53 -10.20 20.14
CA GLU A 186 2.78 -10.93 21.38
C GLU A 186 3.27 -12.37 21.11
N ALA A 187 2.66 -13.05 20.13
CA ALA A 187 3.00 -14.44 19.83
C ALA A 187 4.37 -14.60 19.15
N TRP A 188 4.75 -13.67 18.28
CA TRP A 188 5.92 -13.82 17.41
C TRP A 188 6.92 -12.66 17.45
N GLU A 189 6.80 -11.76 18.41
CA GLU A 189 7.75 -10.67 18.67
C GLU A 189 8.08 -9.85 17.41
N GLY A 190 7.08 -9.60 16.59
CA GLY A 190 7.24 -8.80 15.37
C GLY A 190 8.03 -9.47 14.23
N LYS A 191 8.26 -10.78 14.27
CA LYS A 191 9.00 -11.52 13.23
C LYS A 191 8.34 -11.39 11.86
N PRO A 192 9.14 -11.27 10.79
CA PRO A 192 8.64 -10.93 9.45
C PRO A 192 7.56 -11.88 8.90
N ASP A 193 7.75 -13.20 9.11
CA ASP A 193 6.82 -14.21 8.60
C ASP A 193 5.43 -14.15 9.24
N SER A 194 5.30 -13.55 10.43
CA SER A 194 4.00 -13.36 11.10
C SER A 194 3.09 -12.36 10.37
N PHE A 195 3.66 -11.48 9.54
CA PHE A 195 2.92 -10.49 8.75
C PHE A 195 2.62 -10.95 7.32
N ARG A 196 2.74 -12.22 7.01
CA ARG A 196 2.26 -12.76 5.74
C ARG A 196 0.76 -12.63 5.63
N ALA A 197 0.27 -12.30 4.44
CA ALA A 197 -1.16 -12.09 4.18
C ALA A 197 -2.06 -13.26 4.64
N ALA A 198 -1.57 -14.50 4.56
CA ALA A 198 -2.30 -15.67 5.02
C ALA A 198 -2.44 -15.72 6.55
N VAL A 199 -1.37 -15.37 7.27
CA VAL A 199 -1.35 -15.34 8.74
C VAL A 199 -2.25 -14.22 9.24
N LEU A 200 -2.14 -13.02 8.68
CA LEU A 200 -3.03 -11.89 9.01
C LEU A 200 -4.49 -12.27 8.83
N ARG A 201 -4.86 -12.84 7.68
CA ARG A 201 -6.23 -13.30 7.43
C ARG A 201 -6.67 -14.34 8.45
N GLY A 202 -5.82 -15.32 8.72
CA GLY A 202 -6.14 -16.41 9.64
C GLY A 202 -6.44 -15.90 11.05
N VAL A 203 -5.54 -15.12 11.62
CA VAL A 203 -5.70 -14.60 12.99
C VAL A 203 -6.87 -13.61 13.07
N MET A 204 -6.96 -12.66 12.13
CA MET A 204 -8.03 -11.64 12.16
C MET A 204 -9.43 -12.24 12.01
N TYR A 205 -9.62 -13.18 11.08
CA TYR A 205 -10.91 -13.86 10.98
C TYR A 205 -11.19 -14.80 12.15
N PHE A 206 -10.16 -15.40 12.77
CA PHE A 206 -10.33 -16.16 14.00
C PHE A 206 -10.83 -15.28 15.13
N VAL A 207 -10.16 -14.13 15.37
CA VAL A 207 -10.56 -13.16 16.38
C VAL A 207 -11.99 -12.70 16.15
N GLN A 208 -12.35 -12.33 14.91
CA GLN A 208 -13.72 -11.93 14.57
C GLN A 208 -14.78 -13.01 14.92
N LEU A 209 -14.53 -14.28 14.49
CA LEU A 209 -15.48 -15.37 14.67
C LEU A 209 -15.71 -15.74 16.11
N TYR A 210 -14.70 -15.62 16.94
CA TYR A 210 -14.70 -16.08 18.32
C TYR A 210 -14.55 -14.94 19.33
N HIS A 211 -14.74 -13.70 18.89
CA HIS A 211 -14.66 -12.52 19.77
C HIS A 211 -15.48 -12.73 21.06
N GLY A 212 -14.84 -12.51 22.21
CA GLY A 212 -15.46 -12.75 23.53
C GLY A 212 -15.67 -14.22 23.93
N GLN A 213 -15.22 -15.20 23.11
CA GLN A 213 -15.43 -16.64 23.35
C GLN A 213 -14.12 -17.43 23.49
N TYR A 214 -12.98 -16.81 23.21
CA TYR A 214 -11.67 -17.46 23.34
C TYR A 214 -10.84 -16.80 24.45
N SER A 215 -9.87 -17.54 24.99
CA SER A 215 -8.86 -16.96 25.88
C SER A 215 -7.71 -16.38 25.06
N GLU A 216 -7.44 -15.10 25.23
CA GLU A 216 -6.33 -14.39 24.59
C GLU A 216 -4.99 -15.04 24.94
N GLU A 217 -4.73 -15.30 26.24
CA GLU A 217 -3.50 -15.95 26.70
C GLU A 217 -3.29 -17.32 26.06
N ARG A 218 -4.38 -18.09 25.91
CA ARG A 218 -4.31 -19.41 25.24
C ARG A 218 -4.02 -19.26 23.77
N LEU A 219 -4.61 -18.27 23.09
CA LEU A 219 -4.35 -18.01 21.67
C LEU A 219 -2.87 -17.65 21.47
N VAL A 220 -2.37 -16.68 22.22
CA VAL A 220 -0.97 -16.23 22.15
C VAL A 220 -0.02 -17.40 22.41
N ARG A 221 -0.23 -18.17 23.47
CA ARG A 221 0.58 -19.34 23.81
C ARG A 221 0.53 -20.40 22.70
N ALA A 222 -0.63 -20.67 22.14
CA ALA A 222 -0.77 -21.64 21.05
C ALA A 222 -0.05 -21.20 19.78
N LEU A 223 -0.16 -19.92 19.43
CA LEU A 223 0.52 -19.33 18.27
C LEU A 223 2.04 -19.26 18.47
N SER A 224 2.53 -18.92 19.66
CA SER A 224 3.97 -18.90 19.96
C SER A 224 4.64 -20.27 19.80
N GLY A 225 3.88 -21.36 19.99
CA GLY A 225 4.38 -22.73 19.82
C GLY A 225 4.49 -23.19 18.36
N VAL A 226 4.07 -22.36 17.39
CA VAL A 226 4.07 -22.74 15.96
C VAL A 226 4.73 -21.66 15.14
N HIS A 227 5.63 -22.04 14.23
CA HIS A 227 6.24 -21.04 13.33
C HIS A 227 5.21 -20.52 12.32
N PRO A 228 5.13 -19.19 12.03
CA PRO A 228 4.15 -18.63 11.11
C PRO A 228 4.12 -19.27 9.72
N MET A 229 5.27 -19.75 9.25
CA MET A 229 5.38 -20.45 7.97
C MET A 229 4.65 -21.81 7.94
N GLU A 230 4.46 -22.47 9.07
CA GLU A 230 3.68 -23.71 9.14
C GLU A 230 2.19 -23.38 8.91
N LEU A 231 1.68 -22.35 9.57
CA LEU A 231 0.31 -21.87 9.36
C LEU A 231 0.08 -21.44 7.91
N TYR A 232 1.05 -20.75 7.31
CA TYR A 232 1.03 -20.41 5.89
C TYR A 232 0.94 -21.65 5.00
N ARG A 233 1.78 -22.68 5.24
CA ARG A 233 1.81 -23.93 4.45
C ARG A 233 0.47 -24.66 4.56
N VAL A 234 -0.05 -24.83 5.77
CA VAL A 234 -1.36 -25.49 5.98
C VAL A 234 -2.49 -24.73 5.27
N SER A 235 -2.49 -23.40 5.33
CA SER A 235 -3.49 -22.59 4.63
C SER A 235 -3.40 -22.69 3.10
N ARG A 236 -2.18 -22.83 2.56
CA ARG A 236 -1.94 -23.01 1.12
C ARG A 236 -2.35 -24.40 0.67
N ASP A 237 -1.91 -25.42 1.38
CA ASP A 237 -2.16 -26.82 1.04
C ASP A 237 -3.62 -27.20 1.28
N ASN A 238 -4.32 -26.46 2.16
CA ASN A 238 -5.75 -26.54 2.41
C ASN A 238 -6.27 -27.99 2.57
N PRO A 239 -5.75 -28.76 3.54
CA PRO A 239 -6.07 -30.18 3.69
C PRO A 239 -7.57 -30.44 3.94
N ALA A 240 -8.27 -29.46 4.55
CA ALA A 240 -9.70 -29.52 4.80
C ALA A 240 -10.56 -29.07 3.59
N LYS A 241 -9.95 -28.72 2.46
CA LYS A 241 -10.61 -28.27 1.22
C LYS A 241 -11.61 -27.12 1.43
N LEU A 242 -11.32 -26.21 2.35
CA LEU A 242 -12.21 -25.11 2.70
C LEU A 242 -12.12 -23.97 1.67
N PRO A 243 -13.24 -23.38 1.23
CA PRO A 243 -13.24 -22.32 0.24
C PRO A 243 -12.90 -20.94 0.86
N GLY A 244 -12.33 -20.07 0.05
CA GLY A 244 -12.15 -18.65 0.36
C GLY A 244 -11.30 -18.40 1.61
N TRP A 245 -11.78 -17.52 2.49
CA TRP A 245 -11.07 -17.11 3.71
C TRP A 245 -11.00 -18.21 4.79
N ARG A 246 -11.93 -19.19 4.78
CA ARG A 246 -12.01 -20.27 5.74
C ARG A 246 -10.73 -21.10 5.82
N ARG A 247 -10.03 -21.29 4.71
CA ARG A 247 -8.74 -21.99 4.64
C ARG A 247 -7.63 -21.34 5.46
N TYR A 248 -7.72 -20.01 5.71
CA TYR A 248 -6.76 -19.29 6.53
C TYR A 248 -7.08 -19.38 8.02
N VAL A 249 -8.34 -19.44 8.38
CA VAL A 249 -8.79 -19.60 9.78
C VAL A 249 -8.50 -21.01 10.29
N TYR A 250 -8.63 -22.01 9.45
CA TYR A 250 -8.49 -23.43 9.83
C TYR A 250 -7.20 -23.74 10.59
N PRO A 251 -5.98 -23.37 10.13
CA PRO A 251 -4.77 -23.63 10.88
C PRO A 251 -4.73 -22.90 12.23
N ILE A 252 -5.27 -21.69 12.34
CA ILE A 252 -5.36 -20.98 13.62
C ILE A 252 -6.31 -21.69 14.57
N TYR A 253 -7.48 -22.07 14.09
CA TYR A 253 -8.50 -22.80 14.83
C TYR A 253 -7.95 -24.14 15.37
N THR A 254 -7.28 -24.92 14.53
CA THR A 254 -6.70 -26.20 14.94
C THR A 254 -5.55 -26.02 15.93
N THR A 255 -4.73 -24.99 15.76
CA THR A 255 -3.65 -24.65 16.70
C THR A 255 -4.21 -24.25 18.05
N TYR A 256 -5.23 -23.38 18.09
CA TYR A 256 -5.89 -22.97 19.33
C TYR A 256 -6.51 -24.12 20.09
N ASN A 257 -7.28 -24.97 19.41
CA ASN A 257 -7.95 -26.11 20.05
C ASN A 257 -6.94 -27.19 20.47
N GLY A 258 -5.88 -27.40 19.71
CA GLY A 258 -4.86 -28.41 20.00
C GLY A 258 -5.46 -29.78 20.24
N LYS A 259 -4.98 -30.48 21.28
CA LYS A 259 -5.49 -31.80 21.72
C LYS A 259 -6.53 -31.67 22.87
N CYS A 260 -6.84 -30.44 23.31
CA CYS A 260 -7.75 -30.22 24.44
C CYS A 260 -9.20 -30.32 23.99
N ARG A 261 -9.96 -31.26 24.59
CA ARG A 261 -11.39 -31.49 24.27
C ARG A 261 -12.33 -30.66 25.16
N LYS A 262 -11.89 -30.30 26.39
CA LYS A 262 -12.77 -29.75 27.42
C LYS A 262 -13.19 -28.30 27.16
N ASP A 263 -12.31 -27.50 26.53
CA ASP A 263 -12.55 -26.09 26.23
C ASP A 263 -12.29 -25.78 24.74
N ALA A 264 -12.61 -26.73 23.89
CA ALA A 264 -12.47 -26.55 22.44
C ALA A 264 -13.59 -25.67 21.90
N LEU A 265 -13.22 -24.68 21.10
CA LEU A 265 -14.20 -23.87 20.37
C LEU A 265 -14.91 -24.72 19.31
N PRO A 266 -16.22 -24.50 19.11
CA PRO A 266 -16.93 -25.16 18.00
C PRO A 266 -16.48 -24.59 16.66
N MET A 267 -16.48 -25.42 15.60
CA MET A 267 -16.18 -24.93 14.27
C MET A 267 -17.35 -24.10 13.71
N LYS A 268 -17.10 -22.84 13.38
CA LYS A 268 -18.10 -21.86 12.90
C LYS A 268 -17.98 -21.51 11.42
N PHE A 269 -17.16 -22.22 10.64
CA PHE A 269 -16.87 -21.88 9.24
C PHE A 269 -16.76 -23.11 8.33
#